data_f1bb27da1a5e74c21c98cf13bc8cbd43
#
_entry.id   f1bb27da1a5e74c21c98cf13bc8cbd43
#
_cell.length_a   1.000
_cell.length_b   1.000
_cell.length_c   1.000
_cell.angle_alpha   90.00
_cell.angle_beta   90.00
_cell.angle_gamma   90.00
#
_symmetry.space_group_name_H-M   'P 1'
#
loop_
_entity.id
_entity.type
_entity.pdbx_description
1 polymer ?
#
loop_
_entity_poly.entity_id
_entity_poly.type
_entity_poly.pdbx_seq_one_letter_code
_entity_poly.pdbx_strand_id
1 'polypeptide(L)'
;MKLLLATATALLLGASAFAAAEYETDLKKAIDAAQSQNKMMFVIYGREACGNCQATKAMIKSRQIKVTDSKFVLVDLNCDDKSVSSEFNKRYGKEGFGNTLPFVVVADSAGNALASSGGYKSADEWEKILKAAQKKAGGTAPGTAAGGAKADWPFKKPAPGSTPAAAPR
;
A
#
# COMPACT_ATOMS: atom_id res chain seq x y z
N MET A 1 -64.57 -4.93 23.52
CA MET A 1 -63.67 -4.02 22.82
C MET A 1 -62.31 -4.70 22.74
N LYS A 2 -61.94 -5.27 21.57
CA LYS A 2 -60.65 -5.91 21.34
C LYS A 2 -59.78 -4.97 20.53
N LEU A 3 -58.68 -4.48 21.14
CA LEU A 3 -57.70 -3.61 20.51
C LEU A 3 -56.69 -4.48 19.75
N LEU A 4 -56.68 -4.42 18.41
CA LEU A 4 -55.69 -5.04 17.56
C LEU A 4 -54.52 -4.10 17.43
N LEU A 5 -53.38 -4.46 18.06
CA LEU A 5 -52.10 -3.80 17.80
C LEU A 5 -51.50 -4.37 16.50
N ALA A 6 -51.46 -3.56 15.46
CA ALA A 6 -50.76 -3.85 14.23
C ALA A 6 -49.27 -3.44 14.38
N THR A 7 -48.39 -4.40 14.49
CA THR A 7 -46.91 -4.17 14.46
C THR A 7 -46.45 -4.05 13.04
N ALA A 8 -46.11 -2.84 12.60
CA ALA A 8 -45.48 -2.58 11.30
C ALA A 8 -43.99 -2.90 11.40
N THR A 9 -43.56 -4.02 10.83
CA THR A 9 -42.15 -4.39 10.70
C THR A 9 -41.56 -3.67 9.48
N ALA A 10 -40.80 -2.60 9.71
CA ALA A 10 -40.08 -1.90 8.65
C ALA A 10 -38.85 -2.72 8.27
N LEU A 11 -38.85 -3.36 7.08
CA LEU A 11 -37.69 -3.96 6.45
C LEU A 11 -36.77 -2.83 5.96
N LEU A 12 -35.69 -2.59 6.69
CA LEU A 12 -34.56 -1.77 6.22
C LEU A 12 -33.77 -2.60 5.21
N LEU A 13 -34.06 -2.44 3.91
CA LEU A 13 -33.18 -2.90 2.83
C LEU A 13 -31.89 -2.06 2.88
N GLY A 14 -30.87 -2.60 3.53
CA GLY A 14 -29.52 -2.05 3.48
C GLY A 14 -28.98 -2.16 2.05
N ALA A 15 -29.03 -1.08 1.29
CA ALA A 15 -28.32 -0.96 0.03
C ALA A 15 -26.82 -1.03 0.36
N SER A 16 -26.19 -2.19 0.12
CA SER A 16 -24.73 -2.31 0.13
C SER A 16 -24.21 -1.52 -1.07
N ALA A 17 -23.91 -0.24 -0.88
CA ALA A 17 -23.19 0.55 -1.85
C ALA A 17 -21.82 -0.13 -2.03
N PHE A 18 -21.56 -0.66 -3.22
CA PHE A 18 -20.22 -1.07 -3.63
C PHE A 18 -19.39 0.22 -3.71
N ALA A 19 -18.74 0.56 -2.62
CA ALA A 19 -17.79 1.65 -2.61
C ALA A 19 -16.68 1.30 -3.61
N ALA A 20 -16.44 2.19 -4.56
CA ALA A 20 -15.27 2.11 -5.43
C ALA A 20 -14.03 2.11 -4.50
N ALA A 21 -13.03 1.29 -4.84
CA ALA A 21 -11.79 1.25 -4.08
C ALA A 21 -11.22 2.67 -4.00
N GLU A 22 -11.23 3.24 -2.79
CA GLU A 22 -10.72 4.58 -2.54
C GLU A 22 -9.23 4.49 -2.27
N TYR A 23 -8.44 5.29 -2.99
CA TYR A 23 -6.99 5.34 -2.84
C TYR A 23 -6.59 6.57 -2.03
N GLU A 24 -5.83 6.34 -0.98
CA GLU A 24 -5.11 7.43 -0.30
C GLU A 24 -3.95 7.90 -1.19
N THR A 25 -3.79 9.22 -1.27
CA THR A 25 -2.71 9.84 -2.05
C THR A 25 -1.60 10.46 -1.20
N ASP A 26 -1.76 10.37 0.12
CA ASP A 26 -0.84 10.87 1.13
C ASP A 26 -0.37 9.70 1.99
N LEU A 27 0.93 9.46 2.02
CA LEU A 27 1.51 8.31 2.73
C LEU A 27 1.28 8.38 4.24
N LYS A 28 1.33 9.57 4.83
CA LYS A 28 1.12 9.74 6.26
C LYS A 28 -0.32 9.42 6.64
N LYS A 29 -1.30 9.96 5.89
CA LYS A 29 -2.72 9.66 6.11
C LYS A 29 -3.02 8.19 5.92
N ALA A 30 -2.39 7.56 4.92
CA ALA A 30 -2.52 6.12 4.69
C ALA A 30 -2.02 5.29 5.88
N ILE A 31 -0.90 5.67 6.49
CA ILE A 31 -0.37 5.02 7.69
C ILE A 31 -1.33 5.21 8.87
N ASP A 32 -1.80 6.44 9.10
CA ASP A 32 -2.76 6.73 10.18
C ASP A 32 -4.05 5.90 10.01
N ALA A 33 -4.56 5.81 8.76
CA ALA A 33 -5.71 4.96 8.42
C ALA A 33 -5.43 3.46 8.63
N ALA A 34 -4.26 2.98 8.21
CA ALA A 34 -3.87 1.59 8.38
C ALA A 34 -3.75 1.21 9.86
N GLN A 35 -3.16 2.08 10.68
CA GLN A 35 -3.05 1.88 12.13
C GLN A 35 -4.42 1.85 12.80
N SER A 36 -5.28 2.84 12.52
CA SER A 36 -6.61 2.94 13.16
C SER A 36 -7.52 1.77 12.79
N GLN A 37 -7.38 1.20 11.58
CA GLN A 37 -8.18 0.10 11.08
C GLN A 37 -7.50 -1.26 11.23
N ASN A 38 -6.28 -1.31 11.76
CA ASN A 38 -5.44 -2.52 11.86
C ASN A 38 -5.33 -3.27 10.52
N LYS A 39 -5.07 -2.53 9.44
CA LYS A 39 -4.94 -3.06 8.08
C LYS A 39 -3.50 -2.98 7.59
N MET A 40 -3.14 -3.85 6.67
CA MET A 40 -1.93 -3.68 5.87
C MET A 40 -2.12 -2.54 4.87
N MET A 41 -1.03 -2.11 4.25
CA MET A 41 -1.04 -1.13 3.18
C MET A 41 -0.60 -1.77 1.87
N PHE A 42 -1.24 -1.40 0.77
CA PHE A 42 -0.79 -1.70 -0.59
C PHE A 42 -0.47 -0.39 -1.28
N VAL A 43 0.81 -0.05 -1.32
CA VAL A 43 1.30 1.25 -1.79
C VAL A 43 1.78 1.10 -3.23
N ILE A 44 1.13 1.79 -4.15
CA ILE A 44 1.53 1.91 -5.56
C ILE A 44 2.26 3.24 -5.71
N TYR A 45 3.54 3.20 -6.05
CA TYR A 45 4.31 4.38 -6.40
C TYR A 45 4.50 4.39 -7.91
N GLY A 46 3.95 5.39 -8.58
CA GLY A 46 3.91 5.44 -10.02
C GLY A 46 3.49 6.81 -10.54
N ARG A 47 3.05 6.86 -11.79
CA ARG A 47 2.52 8.07 -12.41
C ARG A 47 1.28 7.77 -13.23
N GLU A 48 0.50 8.79 -13.52
CA GLU A 48 -0.75 8.64 -14.26
C GLU A 48 -0.53 8.13 -15.69
N ALA A 49 0.49 8.62 -16.38
CA ALA A 49 0.83 8.20 -17.74
C ALA A 49 1.50 6.81 -17.83
N CYS A 50 1.65 6.08 -16.72
CA CYS A 50 2.28 4.76 -16.70
C CYS A 50 1.28 3.64 -16.98
N GLY A 51 1.33 3.01 -18.14
CA GLY A 51 0.43 1.92 -18.53
C GLY A 51 0.46 0.73 -17.56
N ASN A 52 1.62 0.34 -17.06
CA ASN A 52 1.76 -0.74 -16.07
C ASN A 52 1.15 -0.37 -14.71
N CYS A 53 1.18 0.92 -14.33
CA CYS A 53 0.55 1.41 -13.10
C CYS A 53 -0.98 1.30 -13.23
N GLN A 54 -1.52 1.72 -14.38
CA GLN A 54 -2.95 1.59 -14.68
C GLN A 54 -3.39 0.13 -14.73
N ALA A 55 -2.59 -0.75 -15.35
CA ALA A 55 -2.86 -2.18 -15.40
C ALA A 55 -2.93 -2.80 -13.99
N THR A 56 -1.99 -2.44 -13.10
CA THR A 56 -2.01 -2.91 -11.70
C THR A 56 -3.27 -2.43 -10.97
N LYS A 57 -3.66 -1.17 -11.12
CA LYS A 57 -4.91 -0.63 -10.55
C LYS A 57 -6.16 -1.32 -11.13
N ALA A 58 -6.16 -1.62 -12.42
CA ALA A 58 -7.25 -2.37 -13.07
C ALA A 58 -7.38 -3.79 -12.52
N MET A 59 -6.27 -4.49 -12.25
CA MET A 59 -6.28 -5.83 -11.63
C MET A 59 -6.85 -5.81 -10.20
N ILE A 60 -6.60 -4.75 -9.44
CA ILE A 60 -7.22 -4.55 -8.11
C ILE A 60 -8.73 -4.35 -8.27
N LYS A 61 -9.13 -3.41 -9.15
CA LYS A 61 -10.54 -3.09 -9.41
C LYS A 61 -11.33 -4.29 -9.90
N SER A 62 -10.75 -5.11 -10.79
CA SER A 62 -11.37 -6.34 -11.31
C SER A 62 -11.24 -7.55 -10.37
N ARG A 63 -10.64 -7.38 -9.18
CA ARG A 63 -10.39 -8.43 -8.18
C ARG A 63 -9.54 -9.61 -8.70
N GLN A 64 -8.74 -9.39 -9.73
CA GLN A 64 -7.76 -10.38 -10.20
C GLN A 64 -6.65 -10.58 -9.17
N ILE A 65 -6.32 -9.56 -8.39
CA ILE A 65 -5.44 -9.66 -7.23
C ILE A 65 -6.24 -9.42 -5.95
N LYS A 66 -5.92 -10.23 -4.91
CA LYS A 66 -6.71 -10.27 -3.65
C LYS A 66 -6.30 -9.16 -2.69
N VAL A 67 -6.32 -7.93 -3.19
CA VAL A 67 -6.16 -6.71 -2.38
C VAL A 67 -7.55 -6.15 -2.12
N THR A 68 -8.06 -6.34 -0.91
CA THR A 68 -9.43 -5.95 -0.53
C THR A 68 -9.41 -4.88 0.56
N ASP A 69 -10.36 -3.96 0.52
CA ASP A 69 -10.49 -2.87 1.50
C ASP A 69 -10.66 -3.37 2.95
N SER A 70 -11.11 -4.61 3.13
CA SER A 70 -11.21 -5.23 4.46
C SER A 70 -9.85 -5.53 5.08
N LYS A 71 -8.80 -5.70 4.27
CA LYS A 71 -7.45 -6.10 4.71
C LYS A 71 -6.38 -5.07 4.42
N PHE A 72 -6.62 -4.18 3.47
CA PHE A 72 -5.63 -3.23 2.99
C PHE A 72 -6.19 -1.81 2.94
N VAL A 73 -5.34 -0.84 3.24
CA VAL A 73 -5.47 0.54 2.80
C VAL A 73 -4.76 0.63 1.46
N LEU A 74 -5.47 1.08 0.43
CA LEU A 74 -4.93 1.27 -0.91
C LEU A 74 -4.29 2.66 -0.99
N VAL A 75 -3.07 2.73 -1.52
CA VAL A 75 -2.31 3.98 -1.61
C VAL A 75 -1.80 4.14 -3.03
N ASP A 76 -2.04 5.30 -3.64
CA ASP A 76 -1.58 5.65 -5.01
C ASP A 76 -0.75 6.93 -4.95
N LEU A 77 0.56 6.79 -5.00
CA LEU A 77 1.52 7.89 -4.85
C LEU A 77 2.07 8.31 -6.21
N ASN A 78 1.86 9.59 -6.56
CA ASN A 78 2.39 10.14 -7.81
C ASN A 78 3.89 10.45 -7.67
N CYS A 79 4.73 9.73 -8.42
CA CYS A 79 6.18 9.92 -8.41
C CYS A 79 6.64 11.23 -9.08
N ASP A 80 5.77 11.91 -9.82
CA ASP A 80 6.08 13.21 -10.42
C ASP A 80 5.95 14.37 -9.42
N ASP A 81 5.27 14.14 -8.28
CA ASP A 81 5.25 15.07 -7.15
C ASP A 81 6.51 14.92 -6.30
N LYS A 82 7.29 16.00 -6.22
CA LYS A 82 8.56 16.01 -5.48
C LYS A 82 8.39 15.78 -3.98
N SER A 83 7.30 16.27 -3.38
CA SER A 83 7.02 16.08 -1.96
C SER A 83 6.69 14.63 -1.65
N VAL A 84 5.83 14.02 -2.46
CA VAL A 84 5.45 12.62 -2.39
C VAL A 84 6.67 11.71 -2.62
N SER A 85 7.47 12.02 -3.65
CA SER A 85 8.70 11.27 -3.96
C SER A 85 9.73 11.34 -2.83
N SER A 86 9.89 12.52 -2.22
CA SER A 86 10.82 12.69 -1.08
C SER A 86 10.38 11.84 0.12
N GLU A 87 9.09 11.87 0.45
CA GLU A 87 8.54 11.11 1.57
C GLU A 87 8.62 9.59 1.31
N PHE A 88 8.23 9.15 0.11
CA PHE A 88 8.33 7.77 -0.30
C PHE A 88 9.77 7.25 -0.23
N ASN A 89 10.73 7.98 -0.80
CA ASN A 89 12.14 7.60 -0.80
C ASN A 89 12.73 7.56 0.61
N LYS A 90 12.35 8.50 1.47
CA LYS A 90 12.77 8.50 2.86
C LYS A 90 12.35 7.23 3.59
N ARG A 91 11.17 6.71 3.28
CA ARG A 91 10.61 5.54 3.96
C ARG A 91 11.00 4.23 3.27
N TYR A 92 10.90 4.16 1.94
CA TYR A 92 11.02 2.93 1.17
C TYR A 92 12.20 2.90 0.19
N GLY A 93 13.03 3.93 0.15
CA GLY A 93 14.16 4.01 -0.79
C GLY A 93 15.17 2.87 -0.67
N LYS A 94 15.15 2.12 0.44
CA LYS A 94 16.02 0.94 0.66
C LYS A 94 15.47 -0.36 0.11
N GLU A 95 14.20 -0.38 -0.26
CA GLU A 95 13.51 -1.57 -0.75
C GLU A 95 13.90 -1.94 -2.19
N GLY A 96 15.01 -1.39 -2.68
CA GLY A 96 15.52 -1.69 -4.02
C GLY A 96 14.72 -1.01 -5.12
N PHE A 97 14.20 0.20 -4.83
CA PHE A 97 13.53 1.02 -5.83
C PHE A 97 14.49 1.27 -7.01
N GLY A 98 14.33 0.47 -8.07
CA GLY A 98 14.88 0.76 -9.39
C GLY A 98 13.95 1.70 -10.15
N ASN A 99 14.40 2.25 -11.29
CA ASN A 99 13.59 3.15 -12.12
C ASN A 99 12.40 2.44 -12.82
N THR A 100 11.86 1.37 -12.23
CA THR A 100 10.82 0.55 -12.84
C THR A 100 9.47 0.82 -12.19
N LEU A 101 8.51 1.30 -12.96
CA LEU A 101 7.15 1.61 -12.49
C LEU A 101 6.13 0.55 -12.96
N PRO A 102 5.07 0.32 -12.15
CA PRO A 102 4.91 0.79 -10.78
C PRO A 102 5.96 0.19 -9.86
N PHE A 103 6.36 0.90 -8.82
CA PHE A 103 7.00 0.27 -7.69
C PHE A 103 5.95 0.08 -6.58
N VAL A 104 5.78 -1.14 -6.14
CA VAL A 104 4.75 -1.47 -5.16
C VAL A 104 5.39 -1.95 -3.87
N VAL A 105 4.89 -1.44 -2.75
CA VAL A 105 5.26 -1.88 -1.41
C VAL A 105 4.03 -2.42 -0.71
N VAL A 106 4.11 -3.64 -0.20
CA VAL A 106 3.15 -4.17 0.77
C VAL A 106 3.74 -3.92 2.15
N ALA A 107 3.02 -3.16 2.98
CA ALA A 107 3.50 -2.78 4.31
C ALA A 107 2.53 -3.22 5.42
N ASP A 108 3.02 -3.29 6.65
CA ASP A 108 2.19 -3.48 7.83
C ASP A 108 1.42 -2.19 8.18
N SER A 109 0.61 -2.22 9.23
CA SER A 109 -0.16 -1.05 9.68
C SER A 109 0.72 0.11 10.16
N ALA A 110 1.94 -0.14 10.59
CA ALA A 110 2.91 0.90 10.97
C ALA A 110 3.69 1.44 9.75
N GLY A 111 3.43 0.91 8.55
CA GLY A 111 4.08 1.29 7.30
C GLY A 111 5.48 0.69 7.15
N ASN A 112 5.83 -0.39 7.84
CA ASN A 112 7.07 -1.11 7.59
C ASN A 112 6.90 -2.04 6.39
N ALA A 113 7.87 -2.05 5.49
CA ALA A 113 7.81 -2.89 4.30
C ALA A 113 7.89 -4.38 4.64
N LEU A 114 6.89 -5.14 4.18
CA LEU A 114 6.84 -6.60 4.27
C LEU A 114 7.32 -7.26 3.00
N ALA A 115 6.97 -6.66 1.86
CA ALA A 115 7.42 -7.07 0.53
C ALA A 115 7.43 -5.86 -0.41
N SER A 116 8.26 -5.91 -1.45
CA SER A 116 8.31 -4.88 -2.49
C SER A 116 8.49 -5.52 -3.86
N SER A 117 8.05 -4.83 -4.91
CA SER A 117 8.21 -5.30 -6.29
C SER A 117 8.14 -4.13 -7.28
N GLY A 118 9.01 -4.14 -8.27
CA GLY A 118 8.99 -3.19 -9.38
C GLY A 118 8.43 -3.78 -10.67
N GLY A 119 7.79 -2.93 -11.48
CA GLY A 119 7.23 -3.28 -12.77
C GLY A 119 5.91 -4.07 -12.72
N TYR A 120 5.38 -4.34 -13.90
CA TYR A 120 4.16 -5.14 -14.05
C TYR A 120 4.37 -6.58 -13.53
N LYS A 121 3.37 -7.11 -12.88
CA LYS A 121 3.30 -8.49 -12.41
C LYS A 121 1.97 -9.11 -12.82
N SER A 122 2.01 -10.41 -13.12
CA SER A 122 0.80 -11.20 -13.32
C SER A 122 0.03 -11.41 -12.00
N ALA A 123 -1.22 -11.84 -12.07
CA ALA A 123 -2.02 -12.15 -10.89
C ALA A 123 -1.36 -13.18 -9.97
N ASP A 124 -0.77 -14.22 -10.55
CA ASP A 124 -0.08 -15.30 -9.80
C ASP A 124 1.17 -14.78 -9.07
N GLU A 125 1.93 -13.89 -9.71
CA GLU A 125 3.10 -13.26 -9.06
C GLU A 125 2.65 -12.37 -7.90
N TRP A 126 1.58 -11.59 -8.09
CA TRP A 126 0.99 -10.80 -7.00
C TRP A 126 0.50 -11.67 -5.86
N GLU A 127 -0.14 -12.80 -6.14
CA GLU A 127 -0.59 -13.71 -5.10
C GLU A 127 0.57 -14.24 -4.26
N LYS A 128 1.70 -14.59 -4.88
CA LYS A 128 2.93 -15.01 -4.17
C LYS A 128 3.48 -13.90 -3.28
N ILE A 129 3.56 -12.68 -3.80
CA ILE A 129 4.04 -11.50 -3.06
C ILE A 129 3.14 -11.22 -1.85
N LEU A 130 1.81 -11.22 -2.05
CA LEU A 130 0.85 -10.98 -0.98
C LEU A 130 0.88 -12.07 0.10
N LYS A 131 0.99 -13.34 -0.29
CA LYS A 131 1.14 -14.46 0.66
C LYS A 131 2.43 -14.32 1.48
N ALA A 132 3.54 -13.94 0.85
CA ALA A 132 4.80 -13.72 1.56
C ALA A 132 4.71 -12.55 2.54
N ALA A 133 4.07 -11.44 2.16
CA ALA A 133 3.84 -10.30 3.03
C ALA A 133 2.93 -10.67 4.22
N GLN A 134 1.82 -11.37 3.98
CA GLN A 134 0.90 -11.81 5.03
C GLN A 134 1.57 -12.77 6.01
N LYS A 135 2.44 -13.68 5.53
CA LYS A 135 3.22 -14.57 6.40
C LYS A 135 4.16 -13.79 7.32
N LYS A 136 4.82 -12.75 6.80
CA LYS A 136 5.66 -11.86 7.62
C LYS A 136 4.82 -11.07 8.63
N ALA A 137 3.67 -10.55 8.23
CA ALA A 137 2.76 -9.82 9.12
C ALA A 137 2.22 -10.72 10.26
N GLY A 138 1.85 -11.97 9.95
CA GLY A 138 1.36 -12.94 10.94
C GLY A 138 2.44 -13.44 11.92
N GLY A 139 3.71 -13.33 11.54
CA GLY A 139 4.85 -13.61 12.43
C GLY A 139 5.20 -12.45 13.36
N THR A 140 4.68 -11.26 13.09
CA THR A 140 4.78 -10.09 13.95
C THR A 140 3.44 -9.97 14.68
N ALA A 141 3.35 -10.48 15.91
CA ALA A 141 2.12 -10.42 16.69
C ALA A 141 1.59 -8.98 16.75
N PRO A 142 0.28 -8.73 16.55
CA PRO A 142 -0.31 -7.42 16.76
C PRO A 142 -0.29 -7.15 18.27
N GLY A 143 0.60 -6.28 18.71
CA GLY A 143 0.61 -5.89 20.11
C GLY A 143 1.98 -5.77 20.72
N THR A 144 2.80 -4.92 20.18
CA THR A 144 3.69 -4.10 20.99
C THR A 144 3.92 -2.81 20.21
N ALA A 145 3.10 -1.80 20.49
CA ALA A 145 3.51 -0.43 20.30
C ALA A 145 4.73 -0.21 21.18
N ALA A 146 5.89 -0.66 20.72
CA ALA A 146 7.17 -0.29 21.28
C ALA A 146 7.33 1.20 20.97
N GLY A 147 7.15 1.99 22.02
CA GLY A 147 7.40 3.41 22.03
C GLY A 147 8.68 3.74 21.28
N GLY A 148 8.61 4.84 20.55
CA GLY A 148 9.67 5.63 19.96
C GLY A 148 11.09 5.12 20.14
N ALA A 149 11.51 4.13 19.39
CA ALA A 149 12.91 3.92 19.15
C ALA A 149 13.32 4.98 18.13
N LYS A 150 13.98 6.04 18.60
CA LYS A 150 14.84 6.86 17.76
C LYS A 150 15.74 5.88 17.01
N ALA A 151 15.47 5.70 15.72
CA ALA A 151 16.38 4.98 14.86
C ALA A 151 17.62 5.86 14.70
N ASP A 152 18.61 5.64 15.56
CA ASP A 152 19.98 6.05 15.34
C ASP A 152 20.48 5.26 14.11
N TRP A 153 20.38 5.88 12.97
CA TRP A 153 20.78 5.31 11.71
C TRP A 153 22.18 5.81 11.36
N PRO A 154 23.19 4.93 11.36
CA PRO A 154 24.51 5.32 10.89
C PRO A 154 24.48 5.44 9.37
N PHE A 155 24.43 6.65 8.86
CA PHE A 155 24.77 6.96 7.47
C PHE A 155 26.18 6.46 7.20
N LYS A 156 26.33 5.31 6.56
CA LYS A 156 27.59 4.94 5.96
C LYS A 156 27.75 5.80 4.70
N LYS A 157 28.53 6.86 4.84
CA LYS A 157 28.91 7.77 3.76
C LYS A 157 29.47 6.93 2.60
N PRO A 158 28.99 7.08 1.35
CA PRO A 158 29.64 6.40 0.23
C PRO A 158 31.07 6.88 0.10
N ALA A 159 31.99 5.95 -0.18
CA ALA A 159 33.38 6.24 -0.36
C ALA A 159 33.58 7.26 -1.52
N PRO A 160 34.46 8.26 -1.38
CA PRO A 160 34.76 9.17 -2.48
C PRO A 160 35.55 8.43 -3.54
N GLY A 161 35.03 8.31 -4.76
CA GLY A 161 35.80 7.84 -5.91
C GLY A 161 35.13 6.83 -6.83
N SER A 162 33.90 7.05 -7.29
CA SER A 162 33.41 6.39 -8.50
C SER A 162 32.79 7.43 -9.43
N THR A 163 33.61 7.89 -10.35
CA THR A 163 33.21 8.70 -11.50
C THR A 163 32.32 7.84 -12.42
N PRO A 164 31.12 8.27 -12.80
CA PRO A 164 30.35 7.54 -13.79
C PRO A 164 31.01 7.66 -15.17
N ALA A 165 31.23 6.51 -15.81
CA ALA A 165 31.72 6.44 -17.18
C ALA A 165 30.74 7.14 -18.13
N ALA A 166 31.27 8.02 -18.98
CA ALA A 166 30.54 8.73 -20.01
C ALA A 166 29.92 7.73 -21.01
N ALA A 167 28.65 7.93 -21.35
CA ALA A 167 27.98 7.21 -22.43
C ALA A 167 28.56 7.62 -23.78
N PRO A 168 28.75 6.68 -24.73
CA PRO A 168 29.17 7.01 -26.10
C PRO A 168 28.02 7.68 -26.87
N ARG A 169 28.40 8.61 -27.73
CA ARG A 169 27.50 9.37 -28.65
C ARG A 169 26.95 8.47 -29.74
#